data_86c16ec95c07008d5c87ea859244c805
#
_entry.id   86c16ec95c07008d5c87ea859244c805
#
_cell.length_a   1.000
_cell.length_b   1.000
_cell.length_c   1.000
_cell.angle_alpha   90.00
_cell.angle_beta   90.00
_cell.angle_gamma   90.00
#
_symmetry.space_group_name_H-M   'P 1'
#
loop_
_entity.id
_entity.type
_entity.pdbx_description
1 polymer ?
#
loop_
_entity_poly.entity_id
_entity_poly.type
_entity_poly.pdbx_seq_one_letter_code
_entity_poly.pdbx_strand_id
1 'polypeptide(L)'
;GFKKDNEESQKRFVWGEYKTRKNSLIVLNGYFPQGEERNHPTKFPYKRKFYKDLIAHLKENHSPKQFLIVMGDLNISPQDIDIGIGEQNRKRWLRTGKCSFLPEEREWLDNLTSWGLLDTFRSLYPDVDDRYSWFDYRSRGFDDKPKRGLRIDQIWATPNLNERLVDAGIDYKIRGMEKPSDHAPIWSSFDV
;
A
#
# COMPACT_ATOMS: atom_id res chain seq x y z
N GLY A 1 6.86 8.05 13.81
CA GLY A 1 7.02 9.09 12.79
C GLY A 1 8.40 9.12 12.19
N PHE A 2 8.63 10.01 11.24
CA PHE A 2 9.94 10.23 10.65
C PHE A 2 10.80 11.12 11.56
N LYS A 3 12.14 11.05 11.40
CA LYS A 3 13.08 11.83 12.23
C LYS A 3 12.84 13.36 12.19
N LYS A 4 12.25 13.87 11.10
CA LYS A 4 11.93 15.30 10.90
C LYS A 4 10.51 15.68 11.32
N ASP A 5 9.74 14.74 11.86
CA ASP A 5 8.41 15.03 12.37
C ASP A 5 8.50 15.92 13.63
N ASN A 6 7.58 16.87 13.69
CA ASN A 6 7.38 17.76 14.82
C ASN A 6 5.97 17.58 15.40
N GLU A 7 5.55 18.44 16.30
CA GLU A 7 4.22 18.37 16.93
C GLU A 7 3.07 18.55 15.94
N GLU A 8 3.27 19.31 14.87
CA GLU A 8 2.29 19.56 13.81
C GLU A 8 2.23 18.44 12.77
N SER A 9 3.21 17.53 12.75
CA SER A 9 3.27 16.43 11.80
C SER A 9 2.19 15.40 12.07
N GLN A 10 1.54 14.90 11.01
CA GLN A 10 0.56 13.81 11.14
C GLN A 10 1.29 12.52 11.53
N LYS A 11 0.90 11.92 12.65
CA LYS A 11 1.51 10.68 13.18
C LYS A 11 0.96 9.45 12.42
N ARG A 12 1.37 9.28 11.17
CA ARG A 12 0.85 8.25 10.25
C ARG A 12 1.76 7.05 10.07
N PHE A 13 2.89 7.02 10.78
CA PHE A 13 3.94 6.04 10.57
C PHE A 13 4.48 5.53 11.90
N VAL A 14 4.56 4.22 12.04
CA VAL A 14 5.15 3.51 13.18
C VAL A 14 6.05 2.41 12.66
N TRP A 15 7.14 2.14 13.35
CA TRP A 15 7.98 1.00 13.03
C TRP A 15 8.51 0.34 14.30
N GLY A 16 8.89 -0.92 14.18
CA GLY A 16 9.48 -1.69 15.25
C GLY A 16 10.37 -2.80 14.70
N GLU A 17 11.28 -3.26 15.54
CA GLU A 17 12.14 -4.40 15.28
C GLU A 17 11.75 -5.56 16.19
N TYR A 18 11.52 -6.73 15.60
CA TYR A 18 11.12 -7.95 16.27
C TYR A 18 12.21 -8.99 16.14
N LYS A 19 12.69 -9.51 17.26
CA LYS A 19 13.66 -10.62 17.25
C LYS A 19 12.93 -11.92 16.93
N THR A 20 13.41 -12.62 15.90
CA THR A 20 13.05 -14.00 15.59
C THR A 20 14.12 -14.95 16.15
N ARG A 21 13.96 -16.26 15.95
CA ARG A 21 14.95 -17.23 16.45
C ARG A 21 16.36 -17.05 15.83
N LYS A 22 16.44 -16.57 14.59
CA LYS A 22 17.69 -16.48 13.82
C LYS A 22 18.01 -15.08 13.31
N ASN A 23 17.01 -14.21 13.24
CA ASN A 23 17.11 -12.91 12.58
C ASN A 23 16.36 -11.83 13.36
N SER A 24 16.44 -10.58 12.90
CA SER A 24 15.53 -9.51 13.27
C SER A 24 14.62 -9.19 12.09
N LEU A 25 13.33 -9.01 12.35
CA LEU A 25 12.34 -8.53 11.39
C LEU A 25 11.99 -7.08 11.71
N ILE A 26 12.18 -6.20 10.76
CA ILE A 26 11.79 -4.80 10.84
C ILE A 26 10.45 -4.62 10.15
N VAL A 27 9.48 -4.04 10.85
CA VAL A 27 8.15 -3.79 10.31
C VAL A 27 7.85 -2.29 10.39
N LEU A 28 7.61 -1.68 9.24
CA LEU A 28 7.20 -0.31 9.06
C LEU A 28 5.74 -0.29 8.62
N ASN A 29 4.86 0.24 9.46
CA ASN A 29 3.44 0.33 9.18
C ASN A 29 3.01 1.78 9.03
N GLY A 30 2.26 2.09 7.96
CA GLY A 30 1.84 3.44 7.66
C GLY A 30 0.38 3.54 7.20
N TYR A 31 -0.27 4.63 7.61
CA TYR A 31 -1.48 5.13 6.97
C TYR A 31 -1.10 6.30 6.08
N PHE A 32 -0.81 6.00 4.82
CA PHE A 32 -0.28 6.99 3.87
C PHE A 32 -1.36 8.01 3.50
N PRO A 33 -0.99 9.29 3.32
CA PRO A 33 -1.97 10.31 2.98
C PRO A 33 -2.72 10.00 1.69
N GLN A 34 -4.03 10.17 1.70
CA GLN A 34 -4.89 9.90 0.54
C GLN A 34 -4.66 10.89 -0.62
N GLY A 35 -4.38 12.18 -0.32
CA GLY A 35 -4.02 13.19 -1.32
C GLY A 35 -5.19 13.91 -1.97
N GLU A 36 -6.38 13.32 -1.98
CA GLU A 36 -7.63 13.79 -2.57
C GLU A 36 -7.56 13.94 -4.10
N GLU A 37 -6.97 15.00 -4.61
CA GLU A 37 -6.76 15.23 -6.04
C GLU A 37 -5.46 16.00 -6.29
N ARG A 38 -4.91 15.87 -7.51
CA ARG A 38 -3.63 16.48 -7.93
C ARG A 38 -3.50 17.97 -7.60
N ASN A 39 -4.59 18.71 -7.77
CA ASN A 39 -4.62 20.16 -7.58
C ASN A 39 -4.98 20.59 -6.15
N HIS A 40 -5.17 19.64 -5.23
CA HIS A 40 -5.47 20.00 -3.85
C HIS A 40 -4.25 20.73 -3.22
N PRO A 41 -4.43 21.94 -2.66
CA PRO A 41 -3.32 22.82 -2.32
C PRO A 41 -2.41 22.29 -1.20
N THR A 42 -2.93 21.42 -0.34
CA THR A 42 -2.19 20.89 0.82
C THR A 42 -2.09 19.36 0.83
N LYS A 43 -3.18 18.63 0.57
CA LYS A 43 -3.23 17.16 0.75
C LYS A 43 -2.35 16.43 -0.26
N PHE A 44 -2.34 16.84 -1.53
CA PHE A 44 -1.48 16.20 -2.54
C PHE A 44 0.00 16.49 -2.33
N PRO A 45 0.45 17.74 -2.09
CA PRO A 45 1.82 18.02 -1.67
C PRO A 45 2.25 17.25 -0.41
N TYR A 46 1.33 17.10 0.56
CA TYR A 46 1.60 16.33 1.77
C TYR A 46 1.79 14.83 1.47
N LYS A 47 0.97 14.23 0.61
CA LYS A 47 1.14 12.85 0.16
C LYS A 47 2.49 12.65 -0.52
N ARG A 48 2.86 13.51 -1.47
CA ARG A 48 4.16 13.49 -2.14
C ARG A 48 5.32 13.59 -1.15
N LYS A 49 5.21 14.49 -0.17
CA LYS A 49 6.22 14.66 0.88
C LYS A 49 6.36 13.39 1.69
N PHE A 50 5.27 12.73 2.08
CA PHE A 50 5.28 11.51 2.87
C PHE A 50 6.06 10.38 2.17
N TYR A 51 5.83 10.14 0.87
CA TYR A 51 6.58 9.17 0.08
C TYR A 51 8.08 9.53 -0.03
N LYS A 52 8.38 10.81 -0.21
CA LYS A 52 9.77 11.30 -0.22
C LYS A 52 10.46 11.08 1.13
N ASP A 53 9.77 11.33 2.22
CA ASP A 53 10.32 11.14 3.57
C ASP A 53 10.50 9.64 3.89
N LEU A 54 9.58 8.77 3.44
CA LEU A 54 9.71 7.33 3.60
C LEU A 54 10.95 6.78 2.87
N ILE A 55 11.13 7.14 1.59
CA ILE A 55 12.30 6.66 0.84
C ILE A 55 13.62 7.19 1.43
N ALA A 56 13.62 8.43 1.93
CA ALA A 56 14.78 8.98 2.64
C ALA A 56 15.05 8.20 3.93
N HIS A 57 14.01 7.92 4.72
CA HIS A 57 14.12 7.11 5.95
C HIS A 57 14.67 5.71 5.66
N LEU A 58 14.19 5.04 4.62
CA LEU A 58 14.69 3.72 4.22
C LEU A 58 16.18 3.78 3.83
N LYS A 59 16.58 4.76 3.03
CA LYS A 59 17.97 4.94 2.60
C LYS A 59 18.94 5.30 3.75
N GLU A 60 18.48 6.06 4.71
CA GLU A 60 19.30 6.53 5.83
C GLU A 60 19.43 5.48 6.95
N ASN A 61 18.42 4.65 7.16
CA ASN A 61 18.34 3.83 8.38
C ASN A 61 18.30 2.32 8.10
N HIS A 62 18.07 1.90 6.87
CA HIS A 62 17.83 0.49 6.54
C HIS A 62 18.60 0.04 5.30
N SER A 63 18.63 -1.28 5.09
CA SER A 63 19.26 -1.91 3.93
C SER A 63 18.31 -2.94 3.32
N PRO A 64 18.24 -3.06 1.98
CA PRO A 64 17.47 -4.11 1.30
C PRO A 64 17.92 -5.54 1.65
N LYS A 65 19.07 -5.70 2.29
CA LYS A 65 19.57 -7.01 2.77
C LYS A 65 18.97 -7.46 4.10
N GLN A 66 18.34 -6.56 4.85
CA GLN A 66 17.66 -6.88 6.11
C GLN A 66 16.33 -7.60 5.83
N PHE A 67 15.78 -8.28 6.83
CA PHE A 67 14.38 -8.69 6.80
C PHE A 67 13.53 -7.48 7.19
N LEU A 68 12.88 -6.88 6.20
CA LEU A 68 12.13 -5.65 6.39
C LEU A 68 10.82 -5.69 5.60
N ILE A 69 9.76 -5.21 6.24
CA ILE A 69 8.42 -5.02 5.68
C ILE A 69 8.04 -3.54 5.74
N VAL A 70 7.49 -3.03 4.65
CA VAL A 70 6.69 -1.80 4.61
C VAL A 70 5.25 -2.19 4.30
N MET A 71 4.30 -1.80 5.14
CA MET A 71 2.90 -2.19 4.97
C MET A 71 1.92 -1.09 5.36
N GLY A 72 0.67 -1.26 4.98
CA GLY A 72 -0.46 -0.42 5.36
C GLY A 72 -1.33 -0.01 4.19
N ASP A 73 -2.18 0.98 4.44
CA ASP A 73 -2.92 1.68 3.37
C ASP A 73 -1.99 2.67 2.67
N LEU A 74 -1.46 2.25 1.52
CA LEU A 74 -0.56 3.06 0.70
C LEU A 74 -1.31 4.12 -0.12
N ASN A 75 -2.64 4.00 -0.22
CA ASN A 75 -3.49 4.90 -1.00
C ASN A 75 -3.08 5.03 -2.49
N ILE A 76 -2.36 4.04 -3.03
CA ILE A 76 -1.98 3.95 -4.45
C ILE A 76 -2.18 2.52 -4.95
N SER A 77 -2.86 2.37 -6.09
CA SER A 77 -2.91 1.11 -6.85
C SER A 77 -1.70 1.01 -7.77
N PRO A 78 -0.79 0.04 -7.57
CA PRO A 78 0.49 -0.03 -8.30
C PRO A 78 0.33 -0.24 -9.80
N GLN A 79 -0.57 -1.12 -10.20
CA GLN A 79 -0.74 -1.57 -11.59
C GLN A 79 -2.19 -1.39 -12.07
N ASP A 80 -2.40 -1.49 -13.38
CA ASP A 80 -3.74 -1.36 -13.96
C ASP A 80 -4.68 -2.48 -13.50
N ILE A 81 -4.17 -3.68 -13.27
CA ILE A 81 -4.91 -4.83 -12.73
C ILE A 81 -5.35 -4.63 -11.27
N ASP A 82 -4.81 -3.62 -10.57
CA ASP A 82 -5.20 -3.22 -9.22
C ASP A 82 -6.38 -2.24 -9.20
N ILE A 83 -6.92 -1.87 -10.39
CA ILE A 83 -7.96 -0.85 -10.57
C ILE A 83 -9.24 -1.50 -11.09
N GLY A 84 -10.11 -1.92 -10.21
CA GLY A 84 -11.38 -2.58 -10.55
C GLY A 84 -12.61 -1.67 -10.51
N ILE A 85 -12.47 -0.35 -10.56
CA ILE A 85 -13.61 0.60 -10.50
C ILE A 85 -14.34 0.78 -11.85
N GLY A 86 -13.93 0.06 -12.89
CA GLY A 86 -14.45 0.15 -14.25
C GLY A 86 -13.81 1.27 -15.06
N GLU A 87 -13.69 1.02 -16.38
CA GLU A 87 -12.91 1.88 -17.30
C GLU A 87 -13.40 3.33 -17.37
N GLN A 88 -14.70 3.56 -17.29
CA GLN A 88 -15.25 4.92 -17.29
C GLN A 88 -14.83 5.72 -16.06
N ASN A 89 -14.86 5.09 -14.86
CA ASN A 89 -14.41 5.72 -13.63
C ASN A 89 -12.90 5.92 -13.64
N ARG A 90 -12.13 4.94 -14.11
CA ARG A 90 -10.66 5.05 -14.25
C ARG A 90 -10.30 6.26 -15.12
N LYS A 91 -10.86 6.39 -16.32
CA LYS A 91 -10.64 7.54 -17.22
C LYS A 91 -11.06 8.86 -16.56
N ARG A 92 -12.20 8.88 -15.88
CA ARG A 92 -12.68 10.06 -15.16
C ARG A 92 -11.69 10.50 -14.08
N TRP A 93 -11.23 9.58 -13.23
CA TRP A 93 -10.28 9.90 -12.15
C TRP A 93 -8.97 10.45 -12.69
N LEU A 94 -8.40 9.82 -13.71
CA LEU A 94 -7.19 10.31 -14.38
C LEU A 94 -7.38 11.72 -14.95
N ARG A 95 -8.50 11.98 -15.62
CA ARG A 95 -8.83 13.30 -16.19
C ARG A 95 -9.00 14.38 -15.12
N THR A 96 -9.64 14.06 -14.01
CA THR A 96 -9.89 15.01 -12.90
C THR A 96 -8.70 15.13 -11.95
N GLY A 97 -7.70 14.29 -12.08
CA GLY A 97 -6.56 14.27 -11.17
C GLY A 97 -6.86 13.64 -9.81
N LYS A 98 -7.94 12.83 -9.70
CA LYS A 98 -8.26 12.14 -8.44
C LYS A 98 -7.18 11.12 -8.10
N CYS A 99 -6.70 11.15 -6.86
CA CYS A 99 -5.64 10.28 -6.36
C CYS A 99 -6.04 8.80 -6.33
N SER A 100 -5.06 7.96 -6.26
CA SER A 100 -4.87 6.54 -6.01
C SER A 100 -4.21 5.77 -7.15
N PHE A 101 -4.02 6.34 -8.33
CA PHE A 101 -3.29 5.71 -9.45
C PHE A 101 -2.84 6.72 -10.51
N LEU A 102 -2.58 7.96 -10.11
CA LEU A 102 -1.99 8.94 -11.00
C LEU A 102 -0.56 8.49 -11.39
N PRO A 103 -0.09 8.82 -12.61
CA PRO A 103 1.26 8.44 -13.04
C PRO A 103 2.35 8.81 -12.04
N GLU A 104 2.33 10.05 -11.52
CA GLU A 104 3.29 10.51 -10.53
C GLU A 104 3.19 9.76 -9.19
N GLU A 105 1.99 9.28 -8.80
CA GLU A 105 1.84 8.44 -7.59
C GLU A 105 2.53 7.09 -7.78
N ARG A 106 2.41 6.49 -8.97
CA ARG A 106 3.10 5.24 -9.31
C ARG A 106 4.62 5.41 -9.33
N GLU A 107 5.13 6.55 -9.83
CA GLU A 107 6.56 6.88 -9.75
C GLU A 107 7.07 6.89 -8.30
N TRP A 108 6.24 7.29 -7.33
CA TRP A 108 6.65 7.23 -5.92
C TRP A 108 6.75 5.79 -5.42
N LEU A 109 5.87 4.87 -5.86
CA LEU A 109 6.00 3.43 -5.59
C LEU A 109 7.23 2.84 -6.29
N ASP A 110 7.53 3.26 -7.52
CA ASP A 110 8.71 2.81 -8.27
C ASP A 110 10.01 3.16 -7.54
N ASN A 111 10.04 4.25 -6.78
CA ASN A 111 11.18 4.55 -5.90
C ASN A 111 11.34 3.54 -4.76
N LEU A 112 10.24 2.96 -4.25
CA LEU A 112 10.28 1.92 -3.22
C LEU A 112 10.78 0.59 -3.83
N THR A 113 10.31 0.22 -5.02
CA THR A 113 10.81 -0.97 -5.74
C THR A 113 12.26 -0.83 -6.12
N SER A 114 12.68 0.36 -6.59
CA SER A 114 14.08 0.66 -6.93
C SER A 114 15.00 0.62 -5.71
N TRP A 115 14.50 0.91 -4.51
CA TRP A 115 15.25 0.71 -3.26
C TRP A 115 15.40 -0.77 -2.92
N GLY A 116 14.51 -1.64 -3.37
CA GLY A 116 14.57 -3.09 -3.20
C GLY A 116 13.34 -3.72 -2.55
N LEU A 117 12.20 -3.02 -2.48
CA LEU A 117 10.96 -3.62 -1.97
C LEU A 117 10.19 -4.34 -3.07
N LEU A 118 9.61 -5.49 -2.73
CA LEU A 118 8.78 -6.34 -3.58
C LEU A 118 7.38 -6.44 -2.99
N ASP A 119 6.35 -6.25 -3.81
CA ASP A 119 4.95 -6.46 -3.43
C ASP A 119 4.70 -7.95 -3.22
N THR A 120 4.42 -8.36 -1.99
CA THR A 120 4.26 -9.77 -1.62
C THR A 120 3.09 -10.44 -2.31
N PHE A 121 1.97 -9.74 -2.47
CA PHE A 121 0.81 -10.27 -3.19
C PHE A 121 1.14 -10.51 -4.68
N ARG A 122 1.77 -9.53 -5.33
CA ARG A 122 2.16 -9.65 -6.74
C ARG A 122 3.30 -10.65 -6.97
N SER A 123 4.14 -10.91 -5.99
CA SER A 123 5.18 -11.95 -6.04
C SER A 123 4.57 -13.35 -6.20
N LEU A 124 3.41 -13.62 -5.61
CA LEU A 124 2.72 -14.91 -5.69
C LEU A 124 1.62 -14.93 -6.77
N TYR A 125 0.94 -13.81 -6.97
CA TYR A 125 -0.25 -13.69 -7.80
C TYR A 125 -0.09 -12.56 -8.84
N PRO A 126 0.87 -12.68 -9.78
CA PRO A 126 1.21 -11.59 -10.72
C PRO A 126 0.03 -11.20 -11.63
N ASP A 127 -0.81 -12.15 -12.03
CA ASP A 127 -1.86 -11.96 -13.02
C ASP A 127 -3.29 -11.88 -12.44
N VAL A 128 -3.42 -11.94 -11.11
CA VAL A 128 -4.75 -11.89 -10.46
C VAL A 128 -5.30 -10.46 -10.50
N ASP A 129 -6.39 -10.23 -11.20
CA ASP A 129 -6.97 -8.92 -11.51
C ASP A 129 -8.32 -8.64 -10.86
N ASP A 130 -8.78 -9.53 -9.97
CA ASP A 130 -10.09 -9.47 -9.30
C ASP A 130 -9.98 -9.34 -7.76
N ARG A 131 -8.83 -8.96 -7.25
CA ARG A 131 -8.57 -8.84 -5.81
C ARG A 131 -8.25 -7.39 -5.45
N TYR A 132 -9.14 -6.78 -4.67
CA TYR A 132 -9.05 -5.40 -4.20
C TYR A 132 -9.14 -5.35 -2.70
N SER A 133 -8.52 -4.35 -2.09
CA SER A 133 -8.50 -4.16 -0.64
C SER A 133 -9.45 -3.06 -0.17
N TRP A 134 -9.85 -2.14 -1.05
CA TRP A 134 -10.78 -1.06 -0.77
C TRP A 134 -11.99 -1.07 -1.70
N PHE A 135 -13.19 -0.79 -1.13
CA PHE A 135 -14.46 -0.79 -1.83
C PHE A 135 -15.30 0.40 -1.41
N ASP A 136 -15.62 1.30 -2.33
CA ASP A 136 -16.48 2.46 -2.04
C ASP A 136 -17.86 2.00 -1.55
N TYR A 137 -18.22 2.39 -0.34
CA TYR A 137 -19.53 2.09 0.27
C TYR A 137 -20.70 2.58 -0.56
N ARG A 138 -20.58 3.78 -1.17
CA ARG A 138 -21.66 4.39 -1.93
C ARG A 138 -22.02 3.60 -3.17
N SER A 139 -21.02 3.01 -3.81
CA SER A 139 -21.19 2.21 -5.01
C SER A 139 -21.45 0.73 -4.74
N ARG A 140 -21.36 0.31 -3.46
CA ARG A 140 -21.49 -1.09 -3.03
C ARG A 140 -20.59 -2.06 -3.80
N GLY A 141 -19.41 -1.60 -4.21
CA GLY A 141 -18.51 -2.33 -5.09
C GLY A 141 -18.08 -3.71 -4.60
N PHE A 142 -18.13 -3.97 -3.28
CA PHE A 142 -17.84 -5.29 -2.72
C PHE A 142 -18.90 -6.33 -3.09
N ASP A 143 -20.17 -5.92 -3.20
CA ASP A 143 -21.31 -6.83 -3.49
C ASP A 143 -21.46 -7.10 -4.99
N ASP A 144 -20.82 -6.31 -5.86
CA ASP A 144 -20.88 -6.45 -7.30
C ASP A 144 -20.21 -7.76 -7.80
N LYS A 145 -20.63 -8.18 -9.00
CA LYS A 145 -20.05 -9.31 -9.73
C LYS A 145 -19.75 -8.89 -11.18
N PRO A 146 -18.49 -8.69 -11.56
CA PRO A 146 -17.27 -8.74 -10.71
C PRO A 146 -17.24 -7.62 -9.67
N LYS A 147 -16.51 -7.83 -8.57
CA LYS A 147 -16.31 -6.82 -7.53
C LYS A 147 -15.62 -5.57 -8.11
N ARG A 148 -15.99 -4.38 -7.59
CA ARG A 148 -15.40 -3.10 -8.02
C ARG A 148 -14.70 -2.42 -6.86
N GLY A 149 -13.37 -2.34 -6.93
CA GLY A 149 -12.55 -1.79 -5.88
C GLY A 149 -11.18 -1.35 -6.36
N LEU A 150 -10.32 -1.01 -5.41
CA LEU A 150 -8.91 -0.70 -5.62
C LEU A 150 -8.06 -1.56 -4.68
N ARG A 151 -6.91 -2.02 -5.13
CA ARG A 151 -5.90 -2.61 -4.23
C ARG A 151 -4.92 -1.51 -3.81
N ILE A 152 -5.17 -0.91 -2.66
CA ILE A 152 -4.40 0.20 -2.10
C ILE A 152 -3.75 -0.12 -0.76
N ASP A 153 -4.22 -1.18 -0.08
CA ASP A 153 -3.56 -1.76 1.08
C ASP A 153 -2.56 -2.81 0.60
N GLN A 154 -1.31 -2.75 1.06
CA GLN A 154 -0.23 -3.57 0.53
C GLN A 154 0.78 -3.93 1.62
N ILE A 155 1.47 -5.06 1.39
CA ILE A 155 2.62 -5.51 2.17
C ILE A 155 3.77 -5.68 1.18
N TRP A 156 4.86 -4.95 1.44
CA TRP A 156 6.06 -4.97 0.62
C TRP A 156 7.23 -5.48 1.45
N ALA A 157 7.98 -6.44 0.93
CA ALA A 157 9.09 -7.08 1.63
C ALA A 157 10.41 -6.89 0.87
N THR A 158 11.52 -6.85 1.61
CA THR A 158 12.86 -6.92 1.02
C THR A 158 13.11 -8.28 0.36
N PRO A 159 14.02 -8.39 -0.62
CA PRO A 159 14.25 -9.63 -1.38
C PRO A 159 14.50 -10.86 -0.52
N ASN A 160 15.42 -10.76 0.45
CA ASN A 160 15.75 -11.88 1.35
C ASN A 160 14.55 -12.38 2.17
N LEU A 161 13.63 -11.47 2.54
CA LEU A 161 12.40 -11.84 3.23
C LEU A 161 11.37 -12.38 2.24
N ASN A 162 11.28 -11.81 1.05
CA ASN A 162 10.35 -12.25 0.02
C ASN A 162 10.68 -13.69 -0.47
N GLU A 163 11.92 -14.12 -0.44
CA GLU A 163 12.32 -15.53 -0.66
C GLU A 163 11.74 -16.49 0.40
N ARG A 164 11.30 -15.98 1.54
CA ARG A 164 10.64 -16.72 2.63
C ARG A 164 9.13 -16.59 2.61
N LEU A 165 8.57 -15.92 1.62
CA LEU A 165 7.14 -15.74 1.46
C LEU A 165 6.46 -17.07 1.16
N VAL A 166 5.51 -17.46 2.02
CA VAL A 166 4.74 -18.71 1.90
C VAL A 166 3.40 -18.45 1.23
N ASP A 167 2.70 -17.40 1.67
CA ASP A 167 1.39 -17.07 1.15
C ASP A 167 1.04 -15.60 1.44
N ALA A 168 0.07 -15.05 0.68
CA ALA A 168 -0.43 -13.68 0.85
C ALA A 168 -1.89 -13.61 0.43
N GLY A 169 -2.66 -12.70 1.02
CA GLY A 169 -4.07 -12.61 0.65
C GLY A 169 -4.77 -11.36 1.15
N ILE A 170 -6.04 -11.28 0.76
CA ILE A 170 -6.99 -10.24 1.16
C ILE A 170 -8.20 -10.95 1.76
N ASP A 171 -8.56 -10.62 3.00
CA ASP A 171 -9.60 -11.32 3.76
C ASP A 171 -11.00 -10.78 3.42
N TYR A 172 -11.63 -11.40 2.44
CA TYR A 172 -13.00 -11.08 2.06
C TYR A 172 -14.04 -11.63 3.04
N LYS A 173 -13.69 -12.60 3.90
CA LYS A 173 -14.59 -13.09 4.94
C LYS A 173 -14.82 -12.00 5.99
N ILE A 174 -13.76 -11.36 6.46
CA ILE A 174 -13.86 -10.24 7.39
C ILE A 174 -14.53 -9.04 6.70
N ARG A 175 -14.14 -8.71 5.45
CA ARG A 175 -14.78 -7.61 4.69
C ARG A 175 -16.28 -7.82 4.46
N GLY A 176 -16.76 -9.04 4.42
CA GLY A 176 -18.18 -9.41 4.23
C GLY A 176 -19.00 -9.52 5.51
N MET A 177 -18.44 -9.25 6.70
CA MET A 177 -19.16 -9.28 7.96
C MET A 177 -20.18 -8.14 8.08
N GLU A 178 -21.01 -8.20 9.13
CA GLU A 178 -21.95 -7.11 9.44
C GLU A 178 -21.19 -5.82 9.81
N LYS A 179 -21.62 -4.69 9.22
CA LYS A 179 -21.01 -3.34 9.41
C LYS A 179 -19.48 -3.33 9.22
N PRO A 180 -18.96 -3.86 8.11
CA PRO A 180 -17.53 -3.98 7.90
C PRO A 180 -16.88 -2.62 7.60
N SER A 181 -15.54 -2.55 7.66
CA SER A 181 -14.77 -1.44 7.06
C SER A 181 -14.97 -1.41 5.53
N ASP A 182 -14.75 -0.28 4.88
CA ASP A 182 -14.58 -0.20 3.41
C ASP A 182 -13.28 -0.84 2.92
N HIS A 183 -12.34 -1.11 3.84
CA HIS A 183 -11.14 -1.89 3.56
C HIS A 183 -11.31 -3.36 3.98
N ALA A 184 -10.71 -4.26 3.22
CA ALA A 184 -10.50 -5.66 3.57
C ALA A 184 -9.11 -5.82 4.21
N PRO A 185 -8.97 -6.58 5.30
CA PRO A 185 -7.66 -6.90 5.85
C PRO A 185 -6.78 -7.61 4.83
N ILE A 186 -5.49 -7.25 4.82
CA ILE A 186 -4.47 -7.92 4.03
C ILE A 186 -3.51 -8.67 4.93
N TRP A 187 -2.91 -9.73 4.41
CA TRP A 187 -1.95 -10.54 5.16
C TRP A 187 -0.88 -11.15 4.25
N SER A 188 0.28 -11.42 4.82
CA SER A 188 1.34 -12.22 4.21
C SER A 188 1.97 -13.12 5.26
N SER A 189 2.32 -14.34 4.89
CA SER A 189 2.95 -15.36 5.74
C SER A 189 4.36 -15.64 5.27
N PHE A 190 5.31 -15.69 6.22
CA PHE A 190 6.72 -15.92 5.93
C PHE A 190 7.27 -17.02 6.84
N ASP A 191 8.17 -17.84 6.30
CA ASP A 191 8.94 -18.84 7.05
C ASP A 191 10.27 -18.23 7.52
N VAL A 192 10.32 -17.71 8.77
CA VAL A 192 11.45 -16.94 9.33
C VAL A 192 11.89 -17.40 10.73
#